data_82875b694a443ec82206f13c45e6c791
#
_entry.id   82875b694a443ec82206f13c45e6c791
#
_cell.length_a   1.000
_cell.length_b   1.000
_cell.length_c   1.000
_cell.angle_alpha   90.00
_cell.angle_beta   90.00
_cell.angle_gamma   90.00
#
_symmetry.space_group_name_H-M   'P 1'
#
loop_
_entity.id
_entity.type
_entity.pdbx_description
1 polymer ?
#
loop_
_entity_poly.entity_id
_entity_poly.type
_entity_poly.pdbx_seq_one_letter_code
_entity_poly.pdbx_strand_id
1 'polypeptide(L)'
;MKTFVGIDLGSTTTKAVLLDENSEVIGRGVTNSRSNYSTAARVAEQEARIDGRFTLFRRALKEADGFKSRLDEFLGALERAFRLEQFLEQLADLEQTCLGHITGERFAKCEGAVKEIGRAHV
;
A
#
# COMPACT_ATOMS: atom_id res chain seq x y z
N MET A 1 17.20 -13.90 -2.00
CA MET A 1 17.51 -12.81 -1.05
C MET A 1 16.64 -12.99 0.18
N LYS A 2 17.26 -13.08 1.35
CA LYS A 2 16.55 -13.09 2.64
C LYS A 2 16.29 -11.64 3.07
N THR A 3 15.15 -11.39 3.70
CA THR A 3 14.82 -10.06 4.23
C THR A 3 14.36 -10.18 5.66
N PHE A 4 14.63 -9.15 6.46
CA PHE A 4 14.23 -9.05 7.85
C PHE A 4 13.32 -7.82 8.01
N VAL A 5 12.28 -7.95 8.83
CA VAL A 5 11.37 -6.84 9.15
C VAL A 5 11.54 -6.45 10.60
N GLY A 6 11.77 -5.18 10.86
CA GLY A 6 11.71 -4.56 12.19
C GLY A 6 10.48 -3.67 12.28
N ILE A 7 9.71 -3.79 13.36
CA ILE A 7 8.50 -2.97 13.58
C ILE A 7 8.62 -2.29 14.95
N ASP A 8 8.42 -0.96 14.94
CA ASP A 8 8.29 -0.11 16.13
C ASP A 8 6.82 0.28 16.31
N LEU A 9 6.22 -0.16 17.41
CA LEU A 9 4.82 0.09 17.76
C LEU A 9 4.73 1.29 18.72
N GLY A 10 4.75 2.49 18.18
CA GLY A 10 4.55 3.71 18.95
C GLY A 10 3.06 3.99 19.24
N SER A 11 2.79 4.81 20.23
CA SER A 11 1.41 5.19 20.63
C SER A 11 0.68 5.99 19.53
N THR A 12 1.39 6.79 18.77
CA THR A 12 0.83 7.64 17.72
C THR A 12 1.09 7.07 16.33
N THR A 13 2.31 6.59 16.09
CA THR A 13 2.74 6.07 14.80
C THR A 13 3.42 4.72 14.95
N THR A 14 3.11 3.83 14.03
CA THR A 14 3.80 2.55 13.86
C THR A 14 4.71 2.66 12.65
N LYS A 15 5.97 2.22 12.80
CA LYS A 15 6.99 2.26 11.76
C LYS A 15 7.48 0.85 11.49
N ALA A 16 7.78 0.57 10.23
CA ALA A 16 8.44 -0.67 9.83
C ALA A 16 9.66 -0.37 8.97
N VAL A 17 10.68 -1.19 9.10
CA VAL A 17 11.85 -1.21 8.22
C VAL A 17 12.04 -2.60 7.64
N LEU A 18 12.39 -2.66 6.35
CA LEU A 18 12.79 -3.88 5.67
C LEU A 18 14.29 -3.84 5.44
N LEU A 19 15.00 -4.84 5.95
CA LEU A 19 16.43 -5.00 5.78
C LEU A 19 16.73 -6.14 4.81
N ASP A 20 17.79 -6.03 4.05
CA ASP A 20 18.36 -7.13 3.28
C ASP A 20 19.29 -8.00 4.14
N GLU A 21 19.90 -9.02 3.53
CA GLU A 21 20.84 -9.93 4.18
C GLU A 21 22.15 -9.27 4.63
N ASN A 22 22.46 -8.06 4.13
CA ASN A 22 23.60 -7.25 4.52
C ASN A 22 23.26 -6.23 5.61
N SER A 23 22.03 -6.29 6.16
CA SER A 23 21.51 -5.33 7.12
C SER A 23 21.34 -3.91 6.55
N GLU A 24 21.28 -3.76 5.23
CA GLU A 24 20.93 -2.49 4.59
C GLU A 24 19.42 -2.28 4.60
N VAL A 25 19.01 -1.06 4.91
CA VAL A 25 17.58 -0.70 4.82
C VAL A 25 17.19 -0.56 3.36
N ILE A 26 16.30 -1.44 2.90
CA ILE A 26 15.78 -1.44 1.54
C ILE A 26 14.35 -0.90 1.45
N GLY A 27 13.61 -0.86 2.55
CA GLY A 27 12.25 -0.32 2.56
C GLY A 27 11.83 0.23 3.91
N ARG A 28 10.91 1.19 3.90
CA ARG A 28 10.34 1.82 5.08
C ARG A 28 8.83 1.95 4.94
N GLY A 29 8.11 1.76 6.05
CA GLY A 29 6.67 1.99 6.13
C GLY A 29 6.31 2.72 7.40
N VAL A 30 5.35 3.61 7.33
CA VAL A 30 4.84 4.38 8.47
C VAL A 30 3.32 4.48 8.37
N THR A 31 2.65 4.25 9.49
CA THR A 31 1.20 4.46 9.60
C THR A 31 0.82 4.98 10.98
N ASN A 32 -0.40 5.50 11.10
CA ASN A 32 -0.96 5.86 12.40
C ASN A 32 -1.33 4.59 13.17
N SER A 33 -0.91 4.49 14.44
CA SER A 33 -1.15 3.31 15.28
C SER A 33 -2.63 3.08 15.56
N ARG A 34 -3.41 4.15 15.71
CA ARG A 34 -4.83 4.08 16.11
C ARG A 34 -5.02 3.15 17.31
N SER A 35 -6.22 2.61 17.51
CA SER A 35 -6.53 1.68 18.61
C SER A 35 -6.21 0.20 18.31
N ASN A 36 -5.82 -0.12 17.06
CA ASN A 36 -5.53 -1.49 16.64
C ASN A 36 -4.07 -1.64 16.19
N TYR A 37 -3.18 -1.97 17.13
CA TYR A 37 -1.76 -2.15 16.88
C TYR A 37 -1.45 -3.29 15.89
N SER A 38 -2.23 -4.36 15.90
CA SER A 38 -2.04 -5.47 14.94
C SER A 38 -2.29 -5.02 13.50
N THR A 39 -3.34 -4.24 13.26
CA THR A 39 -3.62 -3.67 11.94
C THR A 39 -2.55 -2.65 11.56
N ALA A 40 -2.13 -1.78 12.48
CA ALA A 40 -1.07 -0.81 12.21
C ALA A 40 0.25 -1.49 11.85
N ALA A 41 0.63 -2.56 12.56
CA ALA A 41 1.83 -3.34 12.26
C ALA A 41 1.79 -3.92 10.84
N ARG A 42 0.66 -4.55 10.45
CA ARG A 42 0.49 -5.11 9.09
C ARG A 42 0.57 -4.04 8.01
N VAL A 43 -0.07 -2.90 8.21
CA VAL A 43 -0.04 -1.79 7.25
C VAL A 43 1.37 -1.24 7.11
N ALA A 44 2.07 -0.97 8.22
CA ALA A 44 3.45 -0.48 8.18
C ALA A 44 4.39 -1.50 7.51
N GLU A 45 4.24 -2.79 7.80
CA GLU A 45 5.01 -3.85 7.15
C GLU A 45 4.73 -3.90 5.64
N GLN A 46 3.47 -3.84 5.22
CA GLN A 46 3.09 -3.84 3.81
C GLN A 46 3.70 -2.65 3.07
N GLU A 47 3.64 -1.45 3.64
CA GLU A 47 4.27 -0.26 3.08
C GLU A 47 5.80 -0.41 2.95
N ALA A 48 6.46 -0.95 3.99
CA ALA A 48 7.89 -1.21 3.93
C ALA A 48 8.27 -2.22 2.84
N ARG A 49 7.43 -3.24 2.61
CA ARG A 49 7.64 -4.23 1.54
C ARG A 49 7.43 -3.63 0.14
N ILE A 50 6.46 -2.74 -0.02
CA ILE A 50 6.21 -2.02 -1.28
C ILE A 50 7.41 -1.12 -1.59
N ASP A 51 7.84 -0.30 -0.64
CA ASP A 51 9.00 0.59 -0.77
C ASP A 51 10.29 -0.22 -1.09
N GLY A 52 10.47 -1.36 -0.42
CA GLY A 52 11.58 -2.27 -0.69
C GLY A 52 11.58 -2.81 -2.13
N ARG A 53 10.43 -3.17 -2.68
CA ARG A 53 10.30 -3.60 -4.09
C ARG A 53 10.68 -2.48 -5.05
N PHE A 54 10.22 -1.25 -4.83
CA PHE A 54 10.61 -0.10 -5.65
C PHE A 54 12.09 0.20 -5.53
N THR A 55 12.69 0.07 -4.34
CA THR A 55 14.13 0.25 -4.13
C THR A 55 14.95 -0.79 -4.91
N LEU A 56 14.57 -2.08 -4.84
CA LEU A 56 15.24 -3.14 -5.59
C LEU A 56 15.06 -2.97 -7.10
N PHE A 57 13.87 -2.57 -7.53
CA PHE A 57 13.60 -2.29 -8.94
C PHE A 57 14.43 -1.12 -9.46
N ARG A 58 14.54 -0.04 -8.67
CA ARG A 58 15.43 1.09 -8.95
C ARG A 58 16.89 0.65 -9.11
N ARG A 59 17.38 -0.20 -8.19
CA ARG A 59 18.76 -0.73 -8.26
C ARG A 59 18.98 -1.50 -9.57
N ALA A 60 18.07 -2.40 -9.91
CA ALA A 60 18.15 -3.20 -11.14
C ALA A 60 18.12 -2.34 -12.41
N LEU A 61 17.26 -1.33 -12.47
CA LEU A 61 17.14 -0.43 -13.63
C LEU A 61 18.34 0.51 -13.79
N LYS A 62 19.03 0.85 -12.69
CA LYS A 62 20.26 1.66 -12.77
C LYS A 62 21.38 0.96 -13.54
N GLU A 63 21.40 -0.37 -13.47
CA GLU A 63 22.40 -1.19 -14.16
C GLU A 63 22.01 -1.45 -15.62
N ALA A 64 20.73 -1.25 -15.99
CA ALA A 64 20.25 -1.44 -17.35
C ALA A 64 20.59 -0.23 -18.24
N ASP A 65 21.19 -0.51 -19.40
CA ASP A 65 21.45 0.52 -20.40
C ASP A 65 20.13 1.09 -20.97
N GLY A 66 20.02 2.41 -21.03
CA GLY A 66 18.88 3.10 -21.64
C GLY A 66 17.97 3.87 -20.67
N PHE A 67 18.06 3.65 -19.36
CA PHE A 67 17.21 4.33 -18.36
C PHE A 67 17.89 5.49 -17.63
N LYS A 68 19.21 5.68 -17.78
CA LYS A 68 20.04 6.56 -16.91
C LYS A 68 19.53 7.99 -16.73
N SER A 69 18.96 8.60 -17.78
CA SER A 69 18.51 10.01 -17.71
C SER A 69 17.04 10.19 -17.33
N ARG A 70 16.22 9.12 -17.42
CA ARG A 70 14.75 9.18 -17.20
C ARG A 70 14.26 8.24 -16.11
N LEU A 71 15.17 7.63 -15.36
CA LEU A 71 14.84 6.61 -14.37
C LEU A 71 13.92 7.16 -13.27
N ASP A 72 14.21 8.34 -12.73
CA ASP A 72 13.43 8.93 -11.65
C ASP A 72 12.04 9.37 -12.11
N GLU A 73 11.93 9.89 -13.33
CA GLU A 73 10.65 10.23 -13.96
C GLU A 73 9.78 8.98 -14.16
N PHE A 74 10.39 7.92 -14.72
CA PHE A 74 9.72 6.65 -14.96
C PHE A 74 9.24 5.99 -13.66
N LEU A 75 10.13 5.88 -12.65
CA LEU A 75 9.78 5.27 -11.36
C LEU A 75 8.72 6.09 -10.63
N GLY A 76 8.79 7.42 -10.68
CA GLY A 76 7.76 8.27 -10.10
C GLY A 76 6.39 8.11 -10.78
N ALA A 77 6.37 7.95 -12.11
CA ALA A 77 5.13 7.67 -12.84
C ALA A 77 4.57 6.28 -12.50
N LEU A 78 5.45 5.28 -12.45
CA LEU A 78 5.07 3.90 -12.10
C LEU A 78 4.51 3.81 -10.68
N GLU A 79 5.15 4.49 -9.71
CA GLU A 79 4.68 4.49 -8.33
C GLU A 79 3.29 5.16 -8.21
N ARG A 80 3.08 6.29 -8.88
CA ARG A 80 1.74 6.93 -8.92
C ARG A 80 0.68 6.02 -9.53
N ALA A 81 0.98 5.35 -10.64
CA ALA A 81 0.07 4.40 -11.26
C ALA A 81 -0.23 3.22 -10.33
N PHE A 82 0.79 2.64 -9.69
CA PHE A 82 0.63 1.57 -8.71
C PHE A 82 -0.24 2.00 -7.51
N ARG A 83 -0.02 3.20 -6.96
CA ARG A 83 -0.84 3.72 -5.85
C ARG A 83 -2.28 3.96 -6.26
N LEU A 84 -2.52 4.41 -7.48
CA LEU A 84 -3.87 4.57 -8.01
C LEU A 84 -4.60 3.23 -8.11
N GLU A 85 -3.96 2.22 -8.71
CA GLU A 85 -4.54 0.87 -8.81
C GLU A 85 -4.83 0.27 -7.42
N GLN A 86 -3.89 0.39 -6.49
CA GLN A 86 -4.08 -0.06 -5.10
C GLN A 86 -5.29 0.63 -4.44
N PHE A 87 -5.47 1.92 -4.68
CA PHE A 87 -6.62 2.67 -4.16
C PHE A 87 -7.94 2.22 -4.79
N LEU A 88 -7.96 1.99 -6.10
CA LEU A 88 -9.15 1.49 -6.80
C LEU A 88 -9.55 0.09 -6.33
N GLU A 89 -8.60 -0.81 -6.12
CA GLU A 89 -8.85 -2.13 -5.53
C GLU A 89 -9.46 -2.00 -4.13
N GLN A 90 -8.91 -1.13 -3.27
CA GLN A 90 -9.45 -0.91 -1.92
C GLN A 90 -10.88 -0.36 -1.94
N LEU A 91 -11.21 0.50 -2.90
CA LEU A 91 -12.58 1.00 -3.07
C LEU A 91 -13.55 -0.09 -3.53
N ALA A 92 -13.12 -0.94 -4.46
CA ALA A 92 -13.90 -2.08 -4.91
C ALA A 92 -14.17 -3.09 -3.75
N ASP A 93 -13.15 -3.38 -2.94
CA ASP A 93 -13.26 -4.22 -1.75
C ASP A 93 -14.22 -3.61 -0.72
N LEU A 94 -14.15 -2.30 -0.52
CA LEU A 94 -15.06 -1.56 0.36
C LEU A 94 -16.50 -1.65 -0.15
N GLU A 95 -16.73 -1.42 -1.44
CA GLU A 95 -18.05 -1.57 -2.06
C GLU A 95 -18.60 -2.97 -1.83
N GLN A 96 -17.83 -4.02 -2.13
CA GLN A 96 -18.25 -5.42 -1.94
C GLN A 96 -18.53 -5.73 -0.46
N THR A 97 -17.70 -5.23 0.45
CA THR A 97 -17.91 -5.40 1.89
C THR A 97 -19.21 -4.73 2.34
N CYS A 98 -19.44 -3.49 1.91
CA CYS A 98 -20.68 -2.78 2.22
C CYS A 98 -21.91 -3.48 1.65
N LEU A 99 -21.85 -3.92 0.39
CA LEU A 99 -22.95 -4.67 -0.24
C LEU A 99 -23.25 -5.98 0.49
N GLY A 100 -22.20 -6.68 0.95
CA GLY A 100 -22.36 -7.92 1.74
C GLY A 100 -23.04 -7.70 3.10
N HIS A 101 -22.95 -6.51 3.67
CA HIS A 101 -23.58 -6.14 4.93
C HIS A 101 -24.97 -5.49 4.77
N ILE A 102 -25.33 -5.06 3.57
CA ILE A 102 -26.68 -4.52 3.25
C ILE A 102 -27.62 -5.69 2.97
N THR A 103 -27.82 -6.54 3.98
CA THR A 103 -28.74 -7.67 3.92
C THR A 103 -30.02 -7.30 4.71
N GLY A 104 -31.16 -7.27 4.02
CA GLY A 104 -32.46 -7.05 4.64
C GLY A 104 -33.10 -5.69 4.30
N GLU A 105 -34.42 -5.60 4.51
CA GLU A 105 -35.26 -4.44 4.12
C GLU A 105 -34.80 -3.11 4.72
N ARG A 106 -34.19 -3.16 5.91
CA ARG A 106 -33.76 -1.95 6.63
C ARG A 106 -32.71 -1.12 5.87
N PHE A 107 -31.85 -1.77 5.11
CA PHE A 107 -30.73 -1.14 4.41
C PHE A 107 -30.86 -1.14 2.88
N ALA A 108 -31.94 -1.70 2.34
CA ALA A 108 -32.16 -1.78 0.88
C ALA A 108 -32.08 -0.40 0.19
N LYS A 109 -32.47 0.68 0.88
CA LYS A 109 -32.38 2.05 0.35
C LYS A 109 -30.95 2.58 0.23
N CYS A 110 -29.97 1.96 0.89
CA CYS A 110 -28.56 2.37 0.87
C CYS A 110 -27.79 1.73 -0.29
N GLU A 111 -28.35 0.72 -0.95
CA GLU A 111 -27.66 -0.03 -2.02
C GLU A 111 -27.21 0.89 -3.17
N GLY A 112 -28.09 1.82 -3.59
CA GLY A 112 -27.77 2.80 -4.64
C GLY A 112 -26.59 3.69 -4.27
N ALA A 113 -26.61 4.23 -3.05
CA ALA A 113 -25.52 5.10 -2.56
C ALA A 113 -24.18 4.36 -2.44
N VAL A 114 -24.21 3.10 -2.02
CA VAL A 114 -22.98 2.27 -1.94
C VAL A 114 -22.40 1.98 -3.32
N LYS A 115 -23.24 1.68 -4.31
CA LYS A 115 -22.81 1.48 -5.71
C LYS A 115 -22.23 2.76 -6.34
N GLU A 116 -22.65 3.93 -5.90
CA GLU A 116 -22.08 5.20 -6.36
C GLU A 116 -20.66 5.42 -5.84
N ILE A 117 -20.29 4.92 -4.66
CA ILE A 117 -18.93 5.01 -4.12
C ILE A 117 -17.93 4.35 -5.07
N GLY A 118 -18.25 3.18 -5.62
CA GLY A 118 -17.38 2.49 -6.59
C GLY A 118 -17.32 3.17 -7.97
N ARG A 119 -18.36 3.96 -8.33
CA ARG A 119 -18.43 4.64 -9.65
C ARG A 119 -17.80 6.02 -9.67
N ALA A 120 -17.68 6.68 -8.53
CA ALA A 120 -17.20 8.06 -8.43
C ALA A 120 -15.73 8.26 -8.83
N HIS A 121 -15.04 7.20 -9.24
CA HIS A 121 -13.60 7.20 -9.53
C HIS A 121 -13.25 6.62 -10.92
N VAL A 122 -14.23 6.46 -11.77
CA VAL A 122 -14.00 6.05 -13.19
C VAL A 122 -14.03 7.27 -14.09
#